data_27d3fb1e7bf8c053ff48afbc0a40c59a
#
_entry.id   27d3fb1e7bf8c053ff48afbc0a40c59a
#
_cell.length_a   1.000
_cell.length_b   1.000
_cell.length_c   1.000
_cell.angle_alpha   90.00
_cell.angle_beta   90.00
_cell.angle_gamma   90.00
#
_symmetry.space_group_name_H-M   'P 1'
#
loop_
_entity.id
_entity.type
_entity.pdbx_description
1 polymer ?
#
loop_
_entity_poly.entity_id
_entity_poly.type
_entity_poly.pdbx_seq_one_letter_code
_entity_poly.pdbx_strand_id
1 'polypeptide(L)'
;MRPATLALALAALAGCQSIPSDAPRATARLEPTRNNKASGTVNFYQIGSKVRVVANVSGLTPNREHGFHVHEAGDCSSGDGMSTKGHFNPLAKPHAHYSSSDRHAGDMPALKADASGNAKLEIDLDVITVTPGPTSVVGRGLIVHADPDDYKTQPTGNAGARLACAVIGRG
;
A
#
# COMPACT_ATOMS: atom_id res chain seq x y z
N MET A 1 -25.57 46.19 -31.33
CA MET A 1 -24.20 45.69 -31.14
C MET A 1 -24.17 44.93 -29.80
N ARG A 2 -24.03 43.61 -29.80
CA ARG A 2 -23.91 42.76 -28.59
C ARG A 2 -22.45 42.46 -28.36
N PRO A 3 -21.88 42.63 -27.15
CA PRO A 3 -20.51 42.23 -26.90
C PRO A 3 -20.39 40.71 -26.80
N ALA A 4 -19.44 40.16 -27.54
CA ALA A 4 -19.09 38.76 -27.44
C ALA A 4 -18.17 38.55 -26.24
N THR A 5 -18.63 37.83 -25.22
CA THR A 5 -17.81 37.39 -24.07
C THR A 5 -16.95 36.19 -24.47
N LEU A 6 -15.66 36.44 -24.53
CA LEU A 6 -14.65 35.36 -24.77
C LEU A 6 -14.45 34.61 -23.46
N ALA A 7 -14.93 33.37 -23.37
CA ALA A 7 -14.67 32.50 -22.24
C ALA A 7 -13.29 31.86 -22.40
N LEU A 8 -12.35 32.21 -21.52
CA LEU A 8 -11.02 31.61 -21.43
C LEU A 8 -11.15 30.27 -20.69
N ALA A 9 -11.05 29.15 -21.41
CA ALA A 9 -10.99 27.82 -20.80
C ALA A 9 -9.58 27.60 -20.25
N LEU A 10 -9.42 27.58 -18.91
CA LEU A 10 -8.21 27.10 -18.26
C LEU A 10 -8.15 25.59 -18.39
N ALA A 11 -7.28 25.08 -19.24
CA ALA A 11 -6.92 23.67 -19.26
C ALA A 11 -6.04 23.36 -18.04
N ALA A 12 -6.57 22.63 -17.06
CA ALA A 12 -5.79 22.09 -15.96
C ALA A 12 -4.90 20.97 -16.50
N LEU A 13 -3.60 21.23 -16.63
CA LEU A 13 -2.59 20.21 -16.89
C LEU A 13 -2.47 19.33 -15.63
N ALA A 14 -3.02 18.13 -15.68
CA ALA A 14 -2.72 17.07 -14.71
C ALA A 14 -1.28 16.61 -14.94
N GLY A 15 -0.32 17.32 -14.34
CA GLY A 15 1.09 16.93 -14.37
C GLY A 15 1.31 15.71 -13.47
N CYS A 16 1.94 14.66 -14.00
CA CYS A 16 2.56 13.63 -13.17
C CYS A 16 3.57 14.31 -12.23
N GLN A 17 3.24 14.40 -10.95
CA GLN A 17 4.19 14.96 -9.97
C GLN A 17 5.36 13.98 -9.84
N SER A 18 6.53 14.40 -10.25
CA SER A 18 7.78 13.68 -10.00
C SER A 18 8.03 13.60 -8.49
N ILE A 19 8.60 12.49 -8.04
CA ILE A 19 9.02 12.32 -6.64
C ILE A 19 10.20 13.27 -6.39
N PRO A 20 10.10 14.23 -5.43
CA PRO A 20 11.22 15.09 -5.09
C PRO A 20 12.41 14.26 -4.57
N SER A 21 13.63 14.65 -4.91
CA SER A 21 14.84 13.91 -4.52
C SER A 21 15.10 13.90 -3.02
N ASP A 22 14.58 14.89 -2.30
CA ASP A 22 14.66 15.09 -0.85
C ASP A 22 13.39 14.64 -0.09
N ALA A 23 12.43 14.04 -0.78
CA ALA A 23 11.20 13.56 -0.15
C ALA A 23 11.54 12.53 0.96
N PRO A 24 10.99 12.70 2.19
CA PRO A 24 11.11 11.67 3.21
C PRO A 24 10.62 10.33 2.67
N ARG A 25 11.41 9.28 2.87
CA ARG A 25 11.11 7.96 2.32
C ARG A 25 11.29 6.84 3.32
N ALA A 26 10.58 5.76 3.05
CA ALA A 26 10.75 4.48 3.73
C ALA A 26 10.76 3.36 2.68
N THR A 27 11.35 2.23 3.03
CA THR A 27 11.43 1.08 2.14
C THR A 27 11.13 -0.20 2.90
N ALA A 28 10.57 -1.17 2.20
CA ALA A 28 10.33 -2.51 2.69
C ALA A 28 10.82 -3.53 1.66
N ARG A 29 11.68 -4.45 2.10
CA ARG A 29 12.09 -5.59 1.31
C ARG A 29 11.23 -6.78 1.74
N LEU A 30 10.31 -7.18 0.87
CA LEU A 30 9.44 -8.32 1.08
C LEU A 30 10.24 -9.61 0.91
N GLU A 31 10.27 -10.42 1.96
CA GLU A 31 10.85 -11.75 1.95
C GLU A 31 9.73 -12.80 2.00
N PRO A 32 9.91 -13.94 1.33
CA PRO A 32 8.92 -15.00 1.36
C PRO A 32 8.68 -15.52 2.78
N THR A 33 7.43 -15.73 3.14
CA THR A 33 7.11 -16.53 4.31
C THR A 33 7.37 -18.03 4.03
N ARG A 34 7.32 -18.86 5.08
CA ARG A 34 7.62 -20.29 4.97
C ARG A 34 6.83 -20.96 3.84
N ASN A 35 7.53 -21.67 2.97
CA ASN A 35 7.00 -22.41 1.82
C ASN A 35 6.40 -21.52 0.70
N ASN A 36 6.64 -20.21 0.73
CA ASN A 36 6.20 -19.28 -0.29
C ASN A 36 7.36 -18.76 -1.15
N LYS A 37 7.05 -18.00 -2.21
CA LYS A 37 8.02 -17.50 -3.18
C LYS A 37 7.89 -15.97 -3.40
N ALA A 38 6.81 -15.37 -2.91
CA ALA A 38 6.54 -13.96 -3.13
C ALA A 38 7.63 -13.09 -2.49
N SER A 39 8.21 -12.20 -3.27
CA SER A 39 9.27 -11.30 -2.81
C SER A 39 9.25 -10.00 -3.61
N GLY A 40 9.89 -8.95 -3.11
CA GLY A 40 9.90 -7.70 -3.83
C GLY A 40 10.39 -6.51 -3.01
N THR A 41 10.23 -5.32 -3.58
CA THR A 41 10.57 -4.06 -2.92
C THR A 41 9.39 -3.10 -3.00
N VAL A 42 9.14 -2.43 -1.89
CA VAL A 42 8.10 -1.41 -1.78
C VAL A 42 8.72 -0.15 -1.21
N ASN A 43 8.55 0.96 -1.92
CA ASN A 43 9.02 2.27 -1.50
C ASN A 43 7.83 3.17 -1.17
N PHE A 44 7.98 3.95 -0.13
CA PHE A 44 7.01 4.92 0.36
C PHE A 44 7.66 6.30 0.32
N TYR A 45 7.05 7.26 -0.35
CA TYR A 45 7.56 8.62 -0.49
C TYR A 45 6.52 9.62 0.03
N GLN A 46 6.91 10.46 1.00
CA GLN A 46 6.03 11.53 1.47
C GLN A 46 6.00 12.66 0.44
N ILE A 47 4.85 12.91 -0.17
CA ILE A 47 4.65 13.98 -1.15
C ILE A 47 3.53 14.88 -0.61
N GLY A 48 3.91 15.98 0.02
CA GLY A 48 2.95 16.84 0.70
C GLY A 48 2.17 16.07 1.78
N SER A 49 0.84 16.06 1.69
CA SER A 49 -0.04 15.34 2.61
C SER A 49 -0.27 13.86 2.27
N LYS A 50 0.30 13.38 1.15
CA LYS A 50 0.11 12.00 0.68
C LYS A 50 1.40 11.20 0.73
N VAL A 51 1.25 9.88 0.76
CA VAL A 51 2.36 8.95 0.57
C VAL A 51 2.16 8.22 -0.75
N ARG A 52 3.14 8.40 -1.66
CA ARG A 52 3.24 7.58 -2.85
C ARG A 52 3.85 6.24 -2.51
N VAL A 53 3.11 5.17 -2.76
CA VAL A 53 3.57 3.80 -2.60
C VAL A 53 3.92 3.24 -3.98
N VAL A 54 5.16 2.76 -4.13
CA VAL A 54 5.64 2.13 -5.35
C VAL A 54 6.09 0.71 -5.01
N ALA A 55 5.34 -0.28 -5.48
CA ALA A 55 5.61 -1.69 -5.23
C ALA A 55 6.00 -2.42 -6.52
N ASN A 56 7.01 -3.29 -6.41
CA ASN A 56 7.39 -4.26 -7.42
C ASN A 56 7.54 -5.62 -6.72
N VAL A 57 6.64 -6.56 -7.02
CA VAL A 57 6.55 -7.85 -6.36
C VAL A 57 6.53 -8.95 -7.40
N SER A 58 7.19 -10.08 -7.13
CA SER A 58 7.26 -11.26 -7.97
C SER A 58 6.96 -12.53 -7.18
N GLY A 59 6.81 -13.67 -7.88
CA GLY A 59 6.52 -14.96 -7.25
C GLY A 59 5.08 -15.11 -6.76
N LEU A 60 4.17 -14.28 -7.28
CA LEU A 60 2.73 -14.33 -7.03
C LEU A 60 2.05 -15.39 -7.90
N THR A 61 0.80 -15.75 -7.55
CA THR A 61 -0.01 -16.59 -8.43
C THR A 61 -0.38 -15.82 -9.70
N PRO A 62 -0.02 -16.32 -10.90
CA PRO A 62 -0.29 -15.61 -12.15
C PRO A 62 -1.76 -15.26 -12.35
N ASN A 63 -2.00 -14.09 -12.90
CA ASN A 63 -3.34 -13.56 -13.24
C ASN A 63 -4.32 -13.47 -12.05
N ARG A 64 -3.80 -13.36 -10.81
CA ARG A 64 -4.63 -13.21 -9.61
C ARG A 64 -4.38 -11.87 -8.90
N GLU A 65 -5.36 -11.47 -8.12
CA GLU A 65 -5.23 -10.39 -7.16
C GLU A 65 -4.80 -10.95 -5.79
N HIS A 66 -4.01 -10.15 -5.08
CA HIS A 66 -3.47 -10.49 -3.77
C HIS A 66 -3.70 -9.34 -2.80
N GLY A 67 -4.29 -9.59 -1.64
CA GLY A 67 -4.42 -8.61 -0.58
C GLY A 67 -3.05 -8.04 -0.22
N PHE A 68 -2.99 -6.74 0.03
CA PHE A 68 -1.75 -6.04 0.29
C PHE A 68 -1.96 -4.96 1.37
N HIS A 69 -1.34 -5.14 2.54
CA HIS A 69 -1.67 -4.31 3.70
C HIS A 69 -0.44 -3.97 4.54
N VAL A 70 -0.47 -2.77 5.14
CA VAL A 70 0.39 -2.45 6.27
C VAL A 70 -0.22 -3.05 7.53
N HIS A 71 0.59 -3.78 8.32
CA HIS A 71 0.22 -4.45 9.56
C HIS A 71 0.75 -3.71 10.78
N GLU A 72 0.15 -3.97 11.94
CA GLU A 72 0.40 -3.25 13.21
C GLU A 72 1.84 -3.38 13.69
N ALA A 73 2.38 -4.62 13.71
CA ALA A 73 3.71 -4.89 14.26
C ALA A 73 4.75 -5.10 13.15
N GLY A 74 5.91 -4.44 13.27
CA GLY A 74 7.06 -4.68 12.41
C GLY A 74 7.85 -5.89 12.87
N ASP A 75 7.23 -7.07 12.78
CA ASP A 75 7.82 -8.32 13.22
C ASP A 75 7.48 -9.44 12.23
N CYS A 76 8.49 -10.01 11.55
CA CYS A 76 8.35 -11.15 10.64
C CYS A 76 8.93 -12.45 11.24
N SER A 77 9.22 -12.49 12.53
CA SER A 77 9.96 -13.59 13.17
C SER A 77 9.22 -14.92 13.22
N SER A 78 7.87 -14.92 13.15
CA SER A 78 7.07 -16.15 13.16
C SER A 78 7.26 -17.05 11.92
N GLY A 79 7.86 -16.48 10.85
CA GLY A 79 8.12 -17.19 9.60
C GLY A 79 6.88 -17.41 8.73
N ASP A 80 5.69 -17.22 9.25
CA ASP A 80 4.40 -17.24 8.53
C ASP A 80 3.77 -15.84 8.44
N GLY A 81 4.46 -14.82 8.96
CA GLY A 81 4.02 -13.43 8.99
C GLY A 81 3.01 -13.11 10.08
N MET A 82 2.55 -14.07 10.90
CA MET A 82 1.51 -13.83 11.90
C MET A 82 1.96 -12.91 13.04
N SER A 83 3.27 -12.81 13.31
CA SER A 83 3.84 -11.86 14.29
C SER A 83 3.59 -10.40 13.96
N THR A 84 3.26 -10.05 12.69
CA THR A 84 2.87 -8.69 12.33
C THR A 84 1.47 -8.29 12.82
N LYS A 85 0.70 -9.22 13.41
CA LYS A 85 -0.66 -9.03 13.94
C LYS A 85 -1.69 -8.69 12.84
N GLY A 86 -2.70 -7.84 13.17
CA GLY A 86 -3.73 -7.35 12.25
C GLY A 86 -3.29 -6.16 11.41
N HIS A 87 -4.22 -5.59 10.64
CA HIS A 87 -3.97 -4.38 9.86
C HIS A 87 -3.62 -3.19 10.75
N PHE A 88 -2.77 -2.31 10.25
CA PHE A 88 -2.42 -1.06 10.92
C PHE A 88 -3.63 -0.13 10.98
N ASN A 89 -4.21 0.01 12.18
CA ASN A 89 -5.45 0.73 12.41
C ASN A 89 -5.36 1.71 13.60
N PRO A 90 -4.52 2.75 13.53
CA PRO A 90 -4.36 3.69 14.62
C PRO A 90 -5.59 4.58 14.87
N LEU A 91 -6.52 4.62 13.93
CA LEU A 91 -7.71 5.46 13.98
C LEU A 91 -8.98 4.70 14.39
N ALA A 92 -8.87 3.41 14.74
CA ALA A 92 -9.97 2.54 15.15
C ALA A 92 -11.16 2.54 14.15
N LYS A 93 -10.85 2.48 12.85
CA LYS A 93 -11.82 2.43 11.75
C LYS A 93 -12.16 0.97 11.38
N PRO A 94 -13.27 0.70 10.68
CA PRO A 94 -13.51 -0.62 10.09
C PRO A 94 -12.55 -0.91 8.95
N HIS A 95 -12.37 -2.19 8.61
CA HIS A 95 -11.74 -2.58 7.36
C HIS A 95 -12.64 -2.20 6.18
N ALA A 96 -12.07 -1.61 5.13
CA ALA A 96 -12.79 -1.22 3.94
C ALA A 96 -11.88 -1.04 2.72
N HIS A 97 -12.49 -0.78 1.55
CA HIS A 97 -11.77 -0.48 0.32
C HIS A 97 -10.87 0.76 0.50
N TYR A 98 -9.67 0.72 -0.06
CA TYR A 98 -8.64 1.77 0.09
C TYR A 98 -9.10 3.18 -0.33
N SER A 99 -10.15 3.31 -1.12
CA SER A 99 -10.73 4.61 -1.50
C SER A 99 -11.80 5.13 -0.53
N SER A 100 -12.20 4.32 0.47
CA SER A 100 -13.13 4.79 1.51
C SER A 100 -12.42 5.75 2.45
N SER A 101 -13.11 6.81 2.88
CA SER A 101 -12.62 7.68 3.96
C SER A 101 -12.66 7.00 5.33
N ASP A 102 -13.44 5.94 5.46
CA ASP A 102 -13.65 5.18 6.68
C ASP A 102 -13.06 3.77 6.51
N ARG A 103 -11.74 3.64 6.68
CA ARG A 103 -10.95 2.43 6.51
C ARG A 103 -9.78 2.37 7.48
N HIS A 104 -9.13 1.22 7.58
CA HIS A 104 -7.84 1.14 8.25
C HIS A 104 -6.78 1.99 7.53
N ALA A 105 -5.84 2.55 8.26
CA ALA A 105 -4.70 3.23 7.65
C ALA A 105 -3.84 2.28 6.80
N GLY A 106 -3.82 1.00 7.15
CA GLY A 106 -3.06 -0.04 6.45
C GLY A 106 -3.75 -0.65 5.23
N ASP A 107 -5.01 -0.30 4.94
CA ASP A 107 -5.73 -0.84 3.78
C ASP A 107 -5.22 -0.20 2.48
N MET A 108 -4.72 -1.05 1.58
CA MET A 108 -4.14 -0.63 0.29
C MET A 108 -4.83 -1.36 -0.87
N PRO A 109 -4.66 -0.89 -2.13
CA PRO A 109 -5.10 -1.65 -3.29
C PRO A 109 -4.46 -3.02 -3.36
N ALA A 110 -5.21 -4.04 -3.78
CA ALA A 110 -4.66 -5.35 -4.06
C ALA A 110 -3.58 -5.30 -5.14
N LEU A 111 -2.56 -6.14 -5.02
CA LEU A 111 -1.58 -6.38 -6.07
C LEU A 111 -2.21 -7.25 -7.16
N LYS A 112 -2.12 -6.81 -8.41
CA LYS A 112 -2.62 -7.57 -9.59
C LYS A 112 -1.43 -8.21 -10.28
N ALA A 113 -1.32 -9.53 -10.16
CA ALA A 113 -0.26 -10.28 -10.81
C ALA A 113 -0.52 -10.45 -12.31
N ASP A 114 0.51 -10.24 -13.12
CA ASP A 114 0.51 -10.55 -14.55
C ASP A 114 0.61 -12.07 -14.81
N ALA A 115 0.66 -12.47 -16.09
CA ALA A 115 0.77 -13.86 -16.49
C ALA A 115 2.09 -14.54 -16.03
N SER A 116 3.08 -13.77 -15.61
CA SER A 116 4.36 -14.25 -15.09
C SER A 116 4.43 -14.22 -13.55
N GLY A 117 3.35 -13.81 -12.87
CA GLY A 117 3.32 -13.69 -11.41
C GLY A 117 4.03 -12.45 -10.88
N ASN A 118 4.19 -11.41 -11.69
CA ASN A 118 4.74 -10.13 -11.26
C ASN A 118 3.62 -9.10 -11.11
N ALA A 119 3.72 -8.25 -10.09
CA ALA A 119 2.82 -7.13 -9.88
C ALA A 119 3.59 -5.83 -9.69
N LYS A 120 3.08 -4.75 -10.29
CA LYS A 120 3.52 -3.38 -10.05
C LYS A 120 2.35 -2.55 -9.57
N LEU A 121 2.58 -1.73 -8.56
CA LEU A 121 1.58 -0.80 -8.03
C LEU A 121 2.24 0.55 -7.81
N GLU A 122 1.58 1.60 -8.26
CA GLU A 122 1.89 2.98 -7.88
C GLU A 122 0.58 3.66 -7.48
N ILE A 123 0.52 4.20 -6.24
CA ILE A 123 -0.69 4.82 -5.68
C ILE A 123 -0.32 5.89 -4.66
N ASP A 124 -1.10 6.95 -4.63
CA ASP A 124 -1.03 7.99 -3.59
C ASP A 124 -2.08 7.73 -2.52
N LEU A 125 -1.64 7.51 -1.29
CA LEU A 125 -2.48 7.27 -0.11
C LEU A 125 -2.47 8.48 0.82
N ASP A 126 -3.62 8.79 1.41
CA ASP A 126 -3.88 10.02 2.16
C ASP A 126 -3.94 9.83 3.69
N VAL A 127 -3.96 8.59 4.19
CA VAL A 127 -4.12 8.30 5.63
C VAL A 127 -2.80 7.98 6.31
N ILE A 128 -1.84 7.39 5.59
CA ILE A 128 -0.53 7.03 6.14
C ILE A 128 0.49 8.15 5.97
N THR A 129 1.58 8.10 6.78
CA THR A 129 2.73 9.00 6.67
C THR A 129 4.04 8.22 6.73
N VAL A 130 5.12 8.80 6.18
CA VAL A 130 6.50 8.33 6.39
C VAL A 130 7.16 9.09 7.54
N THR A 131 6.71 10.31 7.79
CA THR A 131 7.17 11.14 8.92
C THR A 131 6.64 10.60 10.26
N PRO A 132 7.32 10.88 11.38
CA PRO A 132 6.86 10.45 12.71
C PRO A 132 5.44 10.94 13.01
N GLY A 133 4.63 10.07 13.60
CA GLY A 133 3.25 10.38 13.97
C GLY A 133 2.39 9.12 14.15
N PRO A 134 1.13 9.28 14.54
CA PRO A 134 0.23 8.14 14.79
C PRO A 134 -0.01 7.25 13.57
N THR A 135 0.04 7.83 12.37
CA THR A 135 -0.19 7.13 11.10
C THR A 135 1.11 6.76 10.36
N SER A 136 2.27 6.85 11.04
CA SER A 136 3.55 6.50 10.44
C SER A 136 3.64 5.01 10.14
N VAL A 137 4.01 4.68 8.91
CA VAL A 137 4.25 3.28 8.47
C VAL A 137 5.64 2.78 8.85
N VAL A 138 6.57 3.66 9.22
CA VAL A 138 7.93 3.28 9.61
C VAL A 138 7.89 2.42 10.86
N GLY A 139 8.55 1.26 10.83
CA GLY A 139 8.54 0.28 11.90
C GLY A 139 7.30 -0.63 11.91
N ARG A 140 6.43 -0.55 10.91
CA ARG A 140 5.25 -1.43 10.74
C ARG A 140 5.57 -2.63 9.86
N GLY A 141 4.71 -3.66 9.94
CA GLY A 141 4.76 -4.80 9.04
C GLY A 141 4.16 -4.47 7.67
N LEU A 142 4.65 -5.11 6.63
CA LEU A 142 4.06 -5.08 5.31
C LEU A 142 3.82 -6.52 4.86
N ILE A 143 2.60 -6.83 4.44
CA ILE A 143 2.17 -8.19 4.09
C ILE A 143 1.57 -8.23 2.70
N VAL A 144 1.94 -9.28 1.95
CA VAL A 144 1.25 -9.74 0.74
C VAL A 144 0.51 -11.01 1.08
N HIS A 145 -0.78 -11.10 0.71
CA HIS A 145 -1.67 -12.22 1.02
C HIS A 145 -1.89 -13.17 -0.17
N ALA A 146 -2.41 -14.36 0.12
CA ALA A 146 -2.67 -15.41 -0.88
C ALA A 146 -3.88 -15.11 -1.74
N ASP A 147 -4.93 -14.54 -1.15
CA ASP A 147 -6.21 -14.31 -1.78
C ASP A 147 -6.50 -12.82 -1.97
N PRO A 148 -7.43 -12.45 -2.85
CA PRO A 148 -7.93 -11.09 -2.95
C PRO A 148 -8.53 -10.62 -1.64
N ASP A 149 -8.35 -9.33 -1.34
CA ASP A 149 -9.12 -8.66 -0.32
C ASP A 149 -10.56 -8.45 -0.81
N ASP A 150 -11.56 -8.87 -0.04
CA ASP A 150 -12.97 -8.67 -0.37
C ASP A 150 -13.50 -7.28 0.06
N TYR A 151 -12.67 -6.51 0.78
CA TYR A 151 -12.93 -5.15 1.30
C TYR A 151 -14.16 -5.02 2.19
N LYS A 152 -14.69 -6.10 2.71
CA LYS A 152 -15.95 -6.15 3.47
C LYS A 152 -15.85 -6.94 4.75
N THR A 153 -15.23 -8.14 4.68
CA THR A 153 -15.12 -9.04 5.83
C THR A 153 -14.21 -8.42 6.90
N GLN A 154 -14.79 -8.24 8.09
CA GLN A 154 -14.05 -7.71 9.23
C GLN A 154 -13.25 -8.82 9.92
N PRO A 155 -12.09 -8.53 10.45
CA PRO A 155 -11.35 -7.24 10.39
C PRO A 155 -10.34 -7.13 9.23
N THR A 156 -10.21 -8.10 8.32
CA THR A 156 -9.04 -8.20 7.42
C THR A 156 -9.37 -8.64 5.99
N GLY A 157 -10.64 -8.52 5.54
CA GLY A 157 -11.02 -8.72 4.15
C GLY A 157 -10.88 -10.14 3.62
N ASN A 158 -10.77 -11.14 4.51
CA ASN A 158 -10.67 -12.57 4.14
C ASN A 158 -9.52 -12.87 3.15
N ALA A 159 -8.42 -12.11 3.21
CA ALA A 159 -7.33 -12.17 2.23
C ALA A 159 -6.42 -13.43 2.35
N GLY A 160 -6.72 -14.33 3.27
CA GLY A 160 -6.06 -15.64 3.36
C GLY A 160 -4.66 -15.59 3.98
N ALA A 161 -3.85 -16.61 3.64
CA ALA A 161 -2.50 -16.78 4.17
C ALA A 161 -1.56 -15.62 3.74
N ARG A 162 -0.46 -15.44 4.47
CA ARG A 162 0.54 -14.40 4.21
C ARG A 162 1.68 -15.01 3.38
N LEU A 163 1.90 -14.49 2.18
CA LEU A 163 2.89 -15.01 1.24
C LEU A 163 4.26 -14.37 1.41
N ALA A 164 4.29 -13.09 1.79
CA ALA A 164 5.52 -12.34 2.01
C ALA A 164 5.35 -11.35 3.16
N CYS A 165 6.45 -11.11 3.87
CA CYS A 165 6.53 -10.22 5.01
C CYS A 165 7.74 -9.29 4.90
N ALA A 166 7.58 -8.05 5.35
CA ALA A 166 8.68 -7.10 5.54
C ALA A 166 8.43 -6.22 6.77
N VAL A 167 9.50 -5.66 7.30
CA VAL A 167 9.43 -4.50 8.20
C VAL A 167 9.76 -3.25 7.39
N ILE A 168 8.92 -2.22 7.49
CA ILE A 168 9.10 -0.96 6.78
C ILE A 168 10.16 -0.14 7.53
N GLY A 169 11.33 0.03 6.93
CA GLY A 169 12.45 0.81 7.46
C GLY A 169 12.51 2.22 6.86
N ARG A 170 13.26 3.12 7.51
CA ARG A 170 13.62 4.41 6.91
C ARG A 170 14.53 4.18 5.71
N GLY A 171 14.31 4.92 4.63
CA GLY A 171 15.11 4.89 3.41
C GLY A 171 16.19 5.99 3.37
#